data_450cc06f3614ce967dcc9ca85687c8da
#
_entry.id   450cc06f3614ce967dcc9ca85687c8da
#
_cell.length_a   1.000
_cell.length_b   1.000
_cell.length_c   1.000
_cell.angle_alpha   90.00
_cell.angle_beta   90.00
_cell.angle_gamma   90.00
#
_symmetry.space_group_name_H-M   'P 1'
#
loop_
_entity.id
_entity.type
_entity.pdbx_description
1 polymer ?
#
loop_
_entity_poly.entity_id
_entity_poly.type
_entity_poly.pdbx_seq_one_letter_code
_entity_poly.pdbx_strand_id
1 'polypeptide(L)'
;MQLEKAKETKQDMERCRLLAQRIAEELAPATAAVLNAETPALEKALHRAGVDANPFTVAARQADLLVVEDPAWAEMPAQLPGQVLLVFTGSNVAEGWAEELARRGYYRDFRWRSRGRAQQAALY
;
A
#
# COMPACT_ATOMS: atom_id res chain seq x y z
N MET A 1 -1.01 -20.46 -19.53
CA MET A 1 -0.98 -19.92 -19.45
C MET A 1 -0.83 -18.96 -18.62
N GLN A 2 -0.42 -18.38 -18.34
CA GLN A 2 -0.13 -17.56 -17.55
C GLN A 2 -0.56 -16.25 -17.67
N LEU A 3 -1.25 -15.92 -18.46
CA LEU A 3 -1.87 -14.66 -18.71
C LEU A 3 -2.80 -14.25 -17.64
N GLU A 4 -3.36 -15.21 -16.93
CA GLU A 4 -4.26 -14.91 -15.84
C GLU A 4 -3.60 -14.18 -14.71
N LYS A 5 -2.31 -14.33 -14.55
CA LYS A 5 -1.60 -13.65 -13.49
C LYS A 5 -1.56 -12.14 -13.68
N ALA A 6 -1.59 -11.71 -14.93
CA ALA A 6 -1.54 -10.30 -15.22
C ALA A 6 -2.91 -9.65 -15.29
N LYS A 7 -3.96 -10.47 -15.30
CA LYS A 7 -5.31 -9.93 -15.38
C LYS A 7 -5.85 -9.55 -14.03
N GLU A 8 -6.35 -8.34 -13.96
CA GLU A 8 -7.06 -7.88 -12.79
C GLU A 8 -8.47 -8.41 -12.82
N THR A 9 -8.91 -9.05 -11.75
CA THR A 9 -10.29 -9.49 -11.65
C THR A 9 -11.16 -8.31 -11.24
N LYS A 10 -12.48 -8.43 -11.47
CA LYS A 10 -13.41 -7.43 -11.00
C LYS A 10 -13.30 -7.22 -9.49
N GLN A 11 -13.10 -8.31 -8.76
CA GLN A 11 -12.95 -8.27 -7.32
C GLN A 11 -11.72 -7.49 -6.90
N ASP A 12 -10.60 -7.71 -7.59
CA ASP A 12 -9.36 -7.01 -7.30
C ASP A 12 -9.48 -5.53 -7.60
N MET A 13 -10.12 -5.20 -8.71
CA MET A 13 -10.35 -3.81 -9.08
C MET A 13 -11.23 -3.11 -8.06
N GLU A 14 -12.28 -3.79 -7.60
CA GLU A 14 -13.18 -3.23 -6.61
C GLU A 14 -12.47 -3.02 -5.26
N ARG A 15 -11.64 -3.97 -4.85
CA ARG A 15 -10.85 -3.83 -3.63
C ARG A 15 -9.91 -2.64 -3.71
N CYS A 16 -9.24 -2.49 -4.84
CA CYS A 16 -8.35 -1.36 -5.04
C CYS A 16 -9.11 -0.04 -5.02
N ARG A 17 -10.30 -0.01 -5.63
CA ARG A 17 -11.13 1.19 -5.65
C ARG A 17 -11.53 1.59 -4.23
N LEU A 18 -11.99 0.62 -3.45
CA LEU A 18 -12.42 0.88 -2.08
C LEU A 18 -11.25 1.32 -1.20
N LEU A 19 -10.11 0.65 -1.35
CA LEU A 19 -8.92 1.02 -0.60
C LEU A 19 -8.43 2.41 -0.98
N ALA A 20 -8.41 2.71 -2.27
CA ALA A 20 -7.97 4.02 -2.75
C ALA A 20 -8.89 5.13 -2.25
N GLN A 21 -10.19 4.88 -2.26
CA GLN A 21 -11.16 5.84 -1.76
C GLN A 21 -10.95 6.10 -0.28
N ARG A 22 -10.72 5.05 0.48
CA ARG A 22 -10.46 5.16 1.91
C ARG A 22 -9.17 5.94 2.19
N ILE A 23 -8.12 5.66 1.43
CA ILE A 23 -6.86 6.39 1.55
C ILE A 23 -7.09 7.88 1.26
N ALA A 24 -7.79 8.19 0.19
CA ALA A 24 -8.04 9.58 -0.19
C ALA A 24 -8.87 10.32 0.86
N GLU A 25 -9.86 9.65 1.44
CA GLU A 25 -10.75 10.28 2.42
C GLU A 25 -10.14 10.37 3.81
N GLU A 26 -9.47 9.33 4.25
CA GLU A 26 -8.99 9.27 5.63
C GLU A 26 -7.56 9.76 5.81
N LEU A 27 -6.68 9.52 4.86
CA LEU A 27 -5.30 9.96 4.95
C LEU A 27 -5.02 11.21 4.12
N ALA A 28 -5.80 11.40 3.06
CA ALA A 28 -5.74 12.58 2.20
C ALA A 28 -4.32 12.95 1.77
N PRO A 29 -3.49 12.00 1.30
CA PRO A 29 -2.15 12.35 0.86
C PRO A 29 -2.21 13.09 -0.47
N ALA A 30 -1.37 14.10 -0.64
CA ALA A 30 -1.25 14.77 -1.93
C ALA A 30 -0.55 13.83 -2.92
N THR A 31 0.45 13.12 -2.45
CA THR A 31 1.23 12.19 -3.27
C THR A 31 1.38 10.86 -2.55
N ALA A 32 1.42 9.79 -3.33
CA ALA A 32 1.64 8.44 -2.80
C ALA A 32 2.56 7.66 -3.73
N ALA A 33 3.41 6.83 -3.16
CA ALA A 33 4.22 5.90 -3.91
C ALA A 33 3.74 4.50 -3.61
N VAL A 34 3.71 3.63 -4.63
CA VAL A 34 3.27 2.24 -4.48
C VAL A 34 4.45 1.33 -4.72
N LEU A 35 4.79 0.53 -3.73
CA LEU A 35 5.92 -0.38 -3.78
C LEU A 35 5.44 -1.81 -3.94
N ASN A 36 6.10 -2.56 -4.81
CA ASN A 36 5.89 -3.99 -5.00
C ASN A 36 4.51 -4.37 -5.58
N ALA A 37 3.90 -3.48 -6.33
CA ALA A 37 2.64 -3.79 -6.98
C ALA A 37 2.86 -4.69 -8.19
N GLU A 38 2.08 -5.77 -8.28
CA GLU A 38 2.14 -6.64 -9.45
C GLU A 38 1.45 -6.00 -10.66
N THR A 39 0.40 -5.23 -10.40
CA THR A 39 -0.35 -4.54 -11.44
C THR A 39 -0.52 -3.09 -11.04
N PRO A 40 -0.84 -2.20 -11.99
CA PRO A 40 -1.08 -0.80 -11.65
C PRO A 40 -2.49 -0.52 -11.13
N ALA A 41 -3.21 -1.54 -10.68
CA ALA A 41 -4.61 -1.38 -10.28
C ALA A 41 -4.80 -0.36 -9.16
N LEU A 42 -4.01 -0.48 -8.09
CA LEU A 42 -4.14 0.43 -6.96
C LEU A 42 -3.69 1.83 -7.32
N GLU A 43 -2.61 1.94 -8.06
CA GLU A 43 -2.09 3.22 -8.52
C GLU A 43 -3.13 3.96 -9.35
N LYS A 44 -3.77 3.26 -10.30
CA LYS A 44 -4.83 3.84 -11.11
C LYS A 44 -6.03 4.26 -10.27
N ALA A 45 -6.40 3.41 -9.31
CA ALA A 45 -7.52 3.72 -8.42
C ALA A 45 -7.23 4.95 -7.57
N LEU A 46 -6.01 5.10 -7.10
CA LEU A 46 -5.60 6.29 -6.35
C LEU A 46 -5.69 7.54 -7.22
N HIS A 47 -5.25 7.47 -8.48
CA HIS A 47 -5.39 8.59 -9.40
C HIS A 47 -6.86 8.99 -9.57
N ARG A 48 -7.75 8.02 -9.72
CA ARG A 48 -9.17 8.29 -9.85
C ARG A 48 -9.76 8.90 -8.60
N ALA A 49 -9.16 8.61 -7.46
CA ALA A 49 -9.59 9.18 -6.19
C ALA A 49 -8.96 10.55 -5.89
N GLY A 50 -8.13 11.05 -6.80
CA GLY A 50 -7.54 12.37 -6.66
C GLY A 50 -6.16 12.40 -6.03
N VAL A 51 -5.52 11.24 -5.86
CA VAL A 51 -4.18 11.16 -5.29
C VAL A 51 -3.16 11.01 -6.42
N ASP A 52 -2.10 11.80 -6.36
CA ASP A 52 -1.01 11.69 -7.32
C ASP A 52 -0.15 10.51 -6.93
N ALA A 53 -0.47 9.34 -7.47
CA ALA A 53 0.17 8.08 -7.12
C ALA A 53 1.08 7.61 -8.24
N ASN A 54 2.26 7.13 -7.88
CA ASN A 54 3.27 6.67 -8.83
C ASN A 54 3.96 5.43 -8.27
N PRO A 55 4.55 4.59 -9.13
CA PRO A 55 5.37 3.49 -8.63
C PRO A 55 6.53 4.04 -7.80
N PHE A 56 6.92 3.28 -6.79
CA PHE A 56 8.04 3.68 -5.96
C PHE A 56 9.33 3.74 -6.78
N THR A 57 10.03 4.85 -6.66
CA THR A 57 11.39 5.00 -7.17
C THR A 57 12.19 5.75 -6.12
N VAL A 58 13.50 5.87 -6.32
CA VAL A 58 14.33 6.60 -5.37
C VAL A 58 13.83 8.04 -5.20
N ALA A 59 13.26 8.62 -6.26
CA ALA A 59 12.70 9.97 -6.19
C ALA A 59 11.41 10.03 -5.37
N ALA A 60 10.72 8.90 -5.23
CA ALA A 60 9.44 8.86 -4.54
C ALA A 60 9.58 8.99 -3.02
N ARG A 61 10.78 9.10 -2.50
CA ARG A 61 11.00 9.33 -1.06
C ARG A 61 10.35 10.62 -0.56
N GLN A 62 9.95 11.49 -1.48
CA GLN A 62 9.26 12.73 -1.12
C GLN A 62 7.74 12.59 -1.10
N ALA A 63 7.23 11.40 -1.36
CA ALA A 63 5.79 11.18 -1.28
C ALA A 63 5.30 11.32 0.16
N ASP A 64 4.04 11.70 0.31
CA ASP A 64 3.43 11.80 1.63
C ASP A 64 3.15 10.44 2.23
N LEU A 65 2.86 9.46 1.38
CA LEU A 65 2.49 8.11 1.80
C LEU A 65 3.20 7.08 0.93
N LEU A 66 3.72 6.05 1.56
CA LEU A 66 4.20 4.86 0.86
C LEU A 66 3.21 3.74 1.09
N VAL A 67 2.65 3.20 0.02
CA VAL A 67 1.79 2.02 0.08
C VAL A 67 2.62 0.83 -0.38
N VAL A 68 2.74 -0.19 0.47
CA VAL A 68 3.52 -1.38 0.17
C VAL A 68 2.56 -2.54 -0.01
N GLU A 69 2.55 -3.12 -1.20
CA GLU A 69 1.76 -4.31 -1.46
C GLU A 69 2.60 -5.54 -1.23
N ASP A 70 2.05 -6.50 -0.51
CA ASP A 70 2.71 -7.76 -0.16
C ASP A 70 4.12 -7.52 0.41
N PRO A 71 4.21 -6.85 1.56
CA PRO A 71 5.52 -6.46 2.10
C PRO A 71 6.42 -7.65 2.45
N ALA A 72 5.87 -8.85 2.63
CA ALA A 72 6.71 -10.02 2.86
C ALA A 72 7.67 -10.28 1.71
N TRP A 73 7.35 -9.80 0.52
CA TRP A 73 8.16 -9.99 -0.68
C TRP A 73 8.81 -8.70 -1.16
N ALA A 74 8.74 -7.64 -0.38
CA ALA A 74 9.26 -6.34 -0.75
C ALA A 74 10.47 -6.00 0.09
N GLU A 75 11.48 -5.41 -0.56
CA GLU A 75 12.65 -4.91 0.14
C GLU A 75 12.37 -3.52 0.67
N MET A 76 12.69 -3.27 1.93
CA MET A 76 12.43 -1.98 2.54
C MET A 76 13.43 -0.94 2.06
N PRO A 77 12.96 0.21 1.55
CA PRO A 77 13.86 1.29 1.15
C PRO A 77 14.63 1.86 2.34
N ALA A 78 15.79 2.39 2.06
CA ALA A 78 16.62 3.02 3.10
C ALA A 78 15.94 4.24 3.69
N GLN A 79 15.19 4.97 2.87
CA GLN A 79 14.46 6.16 3.33
C GLN A 79 12.97 5.96 3.09
N LEU A 80 12.18 6.31 4.10
CA LEU A 80 10.73 6.16 4.07
C LEU A 80 10.05 7.49 4.33
N PRO A 81 8.85 7.72 3.80
CA PRO A 81 8.10 8.93 4.09
C PRO A 81 7.52 8.90 5.50
N GLY A 82 6.79 9.94 5.86
CA GLY A 82 6.20 10.05 7.18
C GLY A 82 5.11 9.04 7.48
N GLN A 83 4.45 8.51 6.45
CA GLN A 83 3.41 7.50 6.63
C GLN A 83 3.67 6.32 5.71
N VAL A 84 3.45 5.12 6.23
CA VAL A 84 3.61 3.87 5.48
C VAL A 84 2.37 3.02 5.71
N LEU A 85 1.77 2.57 4.62
CA LEU A 85 0.62 1.67 4.66
C LEU A 85 1.02 0.33 4.09
N LEU A 86 0.97 -0.71 4.90
CA LEU A 86 1.25 -2.07 4.46
C LEU A 86 -0.06 -2.74 4.07
N VAL A 87 -0.12 -3.30 2.87
CA VAL A 87 -1.30 -3.99 2.36
C VAL A 87 -0.90 -5.41 2.04
N PHE A 88 -1.57 -6.38 2.64
CA PHE A 88 -1.19 -7.77 2.47
C PHE A 88 -2.42 -8.68 2.48
N THR A 89 -2.25 -9.88 1.96
CA THR A 89 -3.30 -10.89 1.93
C THR A 89 -2.86 -12.09 2.76
N GLY A 90 -3.82 -12.79 3.32
CA GLY A 90 -3.52 -13.97 4.11
C GLY A 90 -2.96 -13.64 5.49
N SER A 91 -2.46 -14.67 6.14
CA SER A 91 -1.97 -14.55 7.51
C SER A 91 -0.49 -14.24 7.62
N ASN A 92 0.22 -14.22 6.52
CA ASN A 92 1.63 -13.91 6.55
C ASN A 92 1.82 -12.44 6.68
N VAL A 93 2.00 -12.05 7.89
CA VAL A 93 2.15 -10.69 8.24
C VAL A 93 3.53 -10.24 7.83
N ALA A 94 3.65 -9.01 7.53
CA ALA A 94 4.92 -8.38 7.24
C ALA A 94 5.69 -8.14 8.53
N GLU A 95 6.02 -9.21 9.24
CA GLU A 95 6.69 -9.08 10.54
C GLU A 95 7.99 -8.33 10.45
N GLY A 96 8.79 -8.62 9.44
CA GLY A 96 10.06 -7.92 9.25
C GLY A 96 9.87 -6.44 9.02
N TRP A 97 8.85 -6.06 8.25
CA TRP A 97 8.53 -4.66 8.04
C TRP A 97 8.05 -4.00 9.33
N ALA A 98 7.19 -4.67 10.07
CA ALA A 98 6.66 -4.12 11.32
C ALA A 98 7.77 -3.87 12.34
N GLU A 99 8.69 -4.83 12.49
CA GLU A 99 9.80 -4.69 13.41
C GLU A 99 10.73 -3.56 13.00
N GLU A 100 11.06 -3.48 11.73
CA GLU A 100 11.96 -2.43 11.24
C GLU A 100 11.32 -1.05 11.33
N LEU A 101 10.02 -0.94 11.03
CA LEU A 101 9.30 0.32 11.18
C LEU A 101 9.31 0.79 12.64
N ALA A 102 9.08 -0.13 13.57
CA ALA A 102 9.13 0.20 14.99
C ALA A 102 10.53 0.67 15.39
N ARG A 103 11.55 0.00 14.87
CA ARG A 103 12.95 0.36 15.16
C ARG A 103 13.30 1.74 14.63
N ARG A 104 12.66 2.15 13.54
CA ARG A 104 12.87 3.48 12.95
C ARG A 104 11.98 4.56 13.54
N GLY A 105 11.18 4.22 14.55
CA GLY A 105 10.36 5.20 15.27
C GLY A 105 8.94 5.35 14.74
N TYR A 106 8.49 4.45 13.88
CA TYR A 106 7.11 4.48 13.41
C TYR A 106 6.21 3.76 14.41
N TYR A 107 5.01 4.31 14.60
CA TYR A 107 4.03 3.72 15.49
C TYR A 107 2.81 3.30 14.69
N ARG A 108 2.28 2.13 15.00
CA ARG A 108 1.11 1.63 14.31
C ARG A 108 -0.13 2.42 14.70
N ASP A 109 -0.89 2.85 13.70
CA ASP A 109 -2.17 3.51 13.91
C ASP A 109 -3.27 2.46 13.89
N PHE A 110 -3.72 2.05 15.07
CA PHE A 110 -4.73 1.01 15.22
C PHE A 110 -6.14 1.46 14.83
N ARG A 111 -6.34 2.73 14.58
CA ARG A 111 -7.62 3.21 14.06
C ARG A 111 -7.86 2.76 12.63
N TRP A 112 -6.77 2.45 11.93
CA TRP A 112 -6.83 1.95 10.56
C TRP A 112 -6.82 0.43 10.56
N ARG A 113 -8.00 -0.15 10.32
CA ARG A 113 -8.16 -1.60 10.32
C ARG A 113 -8.69 -2.07 8.99
N SER A 114 -8.36 -3.32 8.67
CA SER A 114 -8.90 -3.98 7.49
C SER A 114 -10.40 -4.17 7.62
N ARG A 115 -11.09 -4.07 6.50
CA ARG A 115 -12.52 -4.28 6.46
C ARG A 115 -12.90 -5.54 5.71
N GLY A 116 -12.03 -6.53 5.68
CA GLY A 116 -12.31 -7.76 4.99
C GLY A 116 -11.25 -8.79 5.32
N ARG A 117 -11.57 -10.04 5.00
CA ARG A 117 -10.64 -11.13 5.27
C ARG A 117 -9.62 -11.30 4.16
N ALA A 118 -9.97 -10.87 2.94
CA ALA A 118 -9.13 -11.11 1.79
C ALA A 118 -7.95 -10.16 1.70
N GLN A 119 -8.09 -8.98 2.29
CA GLN A 119 -7.01 -8.00 2.24
C GLN A 119 -6.91 -7.31 3.59
N GLN A 120 -5.71 -7.19 4.09
CA GLN A 120 -5.44 -6.55 5.37
C GLN A 120 -4.54 -5.34 5.16
N ALA A 121 -4.66 -4.38 6.05
CA ALA A 121 -3.85 -3.18 5.97
C ALA A 121 -3.40 -2.74 7.36
N ALA A 122 -2.19 -2.23 7.44
CA ALA A 122 -1.62 -1.70 8.67
C ALA A 122 -0.96 -0.36 8.37
N LEU A 123 -1.37 0.67 9.08
CA LEU A 123 -0.85 2.03 8.89
C LEU A 123 0.17 2.34 9.97
N TYR A 124 1.27 2.91 9.52
CA TYR A 124 2.35 3.36 10.42
C TYR A 124 2.68 4.82 10.19
#